data_e6b78fcac085343344eccd6f343272d7
#
_entry.id   e6b78fcac085343344eccd6f343272d7
#
_cell.length_a   1.000
_cell.length_b   1.000
_cell.length_c   1.000
_cell.angle_alpha   90.00
_cell.angle_beta   90.00
_cell.angle_gamma   90.00
#
_symmetry.space_group_name_H-M   'P 1'
#
loop_
_entity.id
_entity.type
_entity.pdbx_description
1 polymer ?
#
loop_
_entity_poly.entity_id
_entity_poly.type
_entity_poly.pdbx_seq_one_letter_code
_entity_poly.pdbx_strand_id
1 'polypeptide(L)'
;YDPRPGLKPQLLVDLDPASNEITITAESITSDKEGNLYIGTNQGEILRINSATGQSVKVGQVPDQDGNAINLLGIKFDEDGNIFVATGGRGQVWKLDEDKISSSSPGDATVFVTGMSFTNDIAFDRFGRMFVSDSIGGVLWEVDMKTMEKKEYANQLLSRNQQLPFGINGMAIAADGTLYFSNTGNGVIHQVETRKEDGRIISVTVWRSHEALVGADGLAFDKAGNLWVAVNGRNALIAITPDDKDRRIIEITKNDNTGPLEFPSSVTFSGESIFILNFDIGAGDNAENEAGIGPSIVRIQLGVEGKELP
;
A
#
# COMPACT_ATOMS: atom_id res chain seq x y z
N TYR A 1 0.26 -11.91 -19.51
CA TYR A 1 0.90 -10.59 -19.71
C TYR A 1 2.38 -10.69 -19.37
N ASP A 2 3.23 -10.12 -20.19
CA ASP A 2 4.68 -10.05 -19.97
C ASP A 2 5.06 -8.56 -19.73
N PRO A 3 5.43 -8.16 -18.50
CA PRO A 3 5.78 -6.79 -18.18
C PRO A 3 6.95 -6.30 -19.02
N ARG A 4 6.91 -5.04 -19.44
CA ARG A 4 7.94 -4.43 -20.32
C ARG A 4 8.46 -3.13 -19.72
N PRO A 5 9.77 -2.85 -19.82
CA PRO A 5 10.34 -1.59 -19.41
C PRO A 5 9.92 -0.43 -20.32
N GLY A 6 10.05 0.80 -19.81
CA GLY A 6 9.85 2.02 -20.57
C GLY A 6 8.40 2.50 -20.66
N LEU A 7 7.49 1.92 -19.88
CA LEU A 7 6.13 2.45 -19.75
C LEU A 7 6.17 3.80 -19.02
N LYS A 8 5.36 4.74 -19.50
CA LYS A 8 5.36 6.11 -18.96
C LYS A 8 4.09 6.33 -18.13
N PRO A 9 4.25 6.65 -16.83
CA PRO A 9 3.13 7.10 -16.00
C PRO A 9 2.54 8.40 -16.55
N GLN A 10 1.23 8.55 -16.41
CA GLN A 10 0.48 9.75 -16.72
C GLN A 10 -0.17 10.28 -15.45
N LEU A 11 -0.05 11.56 -15.19
CA LEU A 11 -0.73 12.21 -14.06
C LEU A 11 -2.24 11.99 -14.17
N LEU A 12 -2.84 11.48 -13.08
CA LEU A 12 -4.28 11.43 -12.92
C LEU A 12 -4.77 12.61 -12.08
N VAL A 13 -4.15 12.82 -10.92
CA VAL A 13 -4.51 13.89 -10.01
C VAL A 13 -3.28 14.32 -9.19
N ASP A 14 -3.13 15.62 -9.07
CA ASP A 14 -2.28 16.28 -8.10
C ASP A 14 -3.10 16.46 -6.80
N LEU A 15 -2.59 15.94 -5.69
CA LEU A 15 -3.31 15.98 -4.42
C LEU A 15 -3.18 17.33 -3.70
N ASP A 16 -2.21 18.14 -4.11
CA ASP A 16 -1.97 19.47 -3.53
C ASP A 16 -1.66 20.55 -4.59
N PRO A 17 -2.60 20.83 -5.52
CA PRO A 17 -2.36 21.70 -6.66
C PRO A 17 -2.20 23.19 -6.28
N ALA A 18 -2.47 23.59 -5.04
CA ALA A 18 -2.48 24.97 -4.62
C ALA A 18 -1.17 25.44 -3.96
N SER A 19 -0.25 24.52 -3.66
CA SER A 19 0.92 24.80 -2.84
C SER A 19 2.15 24.05 -3.36
N ASN A 20 3.31 24.72 -3.31
CA ASN A 20 4.61 24.03 -3.37
C ASN A 20 5.03 23.51 -1.98
N GLU A 21 4.20 23.69 -0.96
CA GLU A 21 4.36 23.12 0.36
C GLU A 21 3.51 21.86 0.45
N ILE A 22 4.07 20.75 0.87
CA ILE A 22 3.38 19.48 1.04
C ILE A 22 2.36 19.61 2.17
N THR A 23 1.11 19.89 1.85
CA THR A 23 0.03 20.05 2.84
C THR A 23 -0.84 18.80 2.95
N ILE A 24 -1.04 18.07 1.86
CA ILE A 24 -1.82 16.83 1.82
C ILE A 24 -0.94 15.72 1.26
N THR A 25 -0.69 14.72 2.09
CA THR A 25 0.01 13.51 1.70
C THR A 25 -0.88 12.29 1.90
N ALA A 26 -0.65 11.26 1.10
CA ALA A 26 -1.27 9.95 1.24
C ALA A 26 -0.22 8.88 0.97
N GLU A 27 -0.25 7.79 1.74
CA GLU A 27 0.80 6.77 1.67
C GLU A 27 0.32 5.50 0.96
N SER A 28 -0.98 5.15 1.09
CA SER A 28 -1.51 3.93 0.50
C SER A 28 -2.77 4.19 -0.32
N ILE A 29 -2.96 3.35 -1.33
CA ILE A 29 -4.08 3.41 -2.28
C ILE A 29 -4.71 2.03 -2.44
N THR A 30 -6.05 2.00 -2.52
CA THR A 30 -6.82 0.80 -2.86
C THR A 30 -7.91 1.15 -3.85
N SER A 31 -8.62 0.16 -4.38
CA SER A 31 -9.76 0.36 -5.28
C SER A 31 -10.97 -0.43 -4.81
N ASP A 32 -12.18 0.06 -5.18
CA ASP A 32 -13.42 -0.69 -5.02
C ASP A 32 -13.73 -1.55 -6.27
N LYS A 33 -14.82 -2.32 -6.20
CA LYS A 33 -15.29 -3.18 -7.30
C LYS A 33 -15.84 -2.38 -8.51
N GLU A 34 -16.21 -1.13 -8.30
CA GLU A 34 -16.65 -0.18 -9.34
C GLU A 34 -15.46 0.51 -10.02
N GLY A 35 -14.26 0.33 -9.50
CA GLY A 35 -13.02 0.88 -10.05
C GLY A 35 -12.69 2.29 -9.57
N ASN A 36 -13.35 2.82 -8.54
CA ASN A 36 -12.89 4.03 -7.88
C ASN A 36 -11.67 3.74 -7.02
N LEU A 37 -10.85 4.76 -6.83
CA LEU A 37 -9.66 4.69 -5.97
C LEU A 37 -9.97 5.31 -4.62
N TYR A 38 -9.30 4.79 -3.58
CA TYR A 38 -9.43 5.30 -2.21
C TYR A 38 -8.06 5.50 -1.59
N ILE A 39 -7.90 6.62 -0.91
CA ILE A 39 -6.69 6.96 -0.15
C ILE A 39 -7.04 7.46 1.24
N GLY A 40 -6.13 7.26 2.19
CA GLY A 40 -6.14 7.92 3.49
C GLY A 40 -5.12 9.03 3.53
N THR A 41 -5.47 10.21 4.06
CA THR A 41 -4.58 11.36 4.09
C THR A 41 -3.91 11.55 5.45
N ASN A 42 -2.86 12.38 5.48
CA ASN A 42 -2.19 12.83 6.71
C ASN A 42 -3.09 13.72 7.60
N GLN A 43 -4.30 14.06 7.14
CA GLN A 43 -5.28 14.85 7.89
C GLN A 43 -6.45 14.00 8.40
N GLY A 44 -6.34 12.68 8.36
CA GLY A 44 -7.37 11.76 8.83
C GLY A 44 -8.56 11.58 7.88
N GLU A 45 -8.50 12.14 6.68
CA GLU A 45 -9.58 12.04 5.71
C GLU A 45 -9.47 10.80 4.84
N ILE A 46 -10.60 10.18 4.51
CA ILE A 46 -10.72 9.12 3.50
C ILE A 46 -11.34 9.73 2.26
N LEU A 47 -10.57 9.72 1.18
CA LEU A 47 -10.97 10.28 -0.11
C LEU A 47 -11.27 9.15 -1.10
N ARG A 48 -12.38 9.29 -1.84
CA ARG A 48 -12.67 8.52 -3.04
C ARG A 48 -12.32 9.34 -4.27
N ILE A 49 -11.61 8.72 -5.22
CA ILE A 49 -11.12 9.36 -6.43
C ILE A 49 -11.65 8.58 -7.63
N ASN A 50 -12.26 9.29 -8.56
CA ASN A 50 -12.67 8.70 -9.83
C ASN A 50 -11.43 8.35 -10.67
N SER A 51 -11.24 7.08 -10.99
CA SER A 51 -10.03 6.58 -11.69
C SER A 51 -9.89 7.07 -13.13
N ALA A 52 -10.97 7.56 -13.73
CA ALA A 52 -10.94 8.10 -15.10
C ALA A 52 -10.65 9.61 -15.14
N THR A 53 -11.18 10.37 -14.16
CA THR A 53 -11.15 11.85 -14.20
C THR A 53 -10.24 12.47 -13.15
N GLY A 54 -9.80 11.73 -12.13
CA GLY A 54 -9.06 12.24 -10.99
C GLY A 54 -9.91 13.05 -9.99
N GLN A 55 -11.23 13.20 -10.23
CA GLN A 55 -12.08 13.94 -9.31
C GLN A 55 -12.13 13.25 -7.95
N SER A 56 -11.78 13.96 -6.89
CA SER A 56 -11.76 13.49 -5.51
C SER A 56 -12.94 14.02 -4.70
N VAL A 57 -13.39 13.22 -3.73
CA VAL A 57 -14.43 13.58 -2.78
C VAL A 57 -14.16 12.87 -1.45
N LYS A 58 -14.32 13.60 -0.34
CA LYS A 58 -14.26 13.00 1.01
C LYS A 58 -15.48 12.09 1.21
N VAL A 59 -15.24 10.88 1.72
CA VAL A 59 -16.30 9.87 1.95
C VAL A 59 -16.31 9.34 3.39
N GLY A 60 -15.30 9.68 4.18
CA GLY A 60 -15.19 9.31 5.58
C GLY A 60 -14.00 9.97 6.24
N GLN A 61 -13.84 9.73 7.53
CA GLN A 61 -12.69 10.25 8.29
C GLN A 61 -12.39 9.39 9.51
N VAL A 62 -11.16 9.46 9.96
CA VAL A 62 -10.74 9.06 11.30
C VAL A 62 -10.75 10.33 12.14
N PRO A 63 -11.60 10.41 13.20
CA PRO A 63 -11.68 11.62 14.03
C PRO A 63 -10.35 11.94 14.70
N ASP A 64 -10.09 13.23 14.83
CA ASP A 64 -8.92 13.72 15.57
C ASP A 64 -8.85 13.12 16.97
N GLN A 65 -7.66 12.77 17.40
CA GLN A 65 -7.38 12.38 18.77
C GLN A 65 -6.47 13.43 19.42
N ASP A 66 -6.83 13.84 20.64
CA ASP A 66 -6.05 14.84 21.40
C ASP A 66 -5.85 16.16 20.64
N GLY A 67 -6.80 16.52 19.76
CA GLY A 67 -6.74 17.72 18.95
C GLY A 67 -5.74 17.69 17.81
N ASN A 68 -5.24 16.50 17.44
CA ASN A 68 -4.34 16.30 16.31
C ASN A 68 -4.95 15.37 15.28
N ALA A 69 -4.83 15.72 14.02
CA ALA A 69 -5.17 14.86 12.91
C ALA A 69 -4.36 13.57 12.94
N ILE A 70 -4.95 12.49 12.47
CA ILE A 70 -4.32 11.18 12.43
C ILE A 70 -3.81 10.94 11.01
N ASN A 71 -2.51 10.67 10.88
CA ASN A 71 -1.91 10.27 9.60
C ASN A 71 -2.37 8.86 9.25
N LEU A 72 -3.09 8.74 8.13
CA LEU A 72 -3.56 7.46 7.60
C LEU A 72 -2.52 6.89 6.64
N LEU A 73 -2.18 5.63 6.83
CA LEU A 73 -1.28 4.88 5.97
C LEU A 73 -2.06 3.81 5.20
N GLY A 74 -1.80 2.52 5.44
CA GLY A 74 -2.47 1.42 4.74
C GLY A 74 -3.99 1.53 4.75
N ILE A 75 -4.61 1.36 3.60
CA ILE A 75 -6.06 1.39 3.42
C ILE A 75 -6.51 0.19 2.60
N LYS A 76 -7.49 -0.58 3.11
CA LYS A 76 -8.04 -1.77 2.44
C LYS A 76 -9.53 -1.92 2.70
N PHE A 77 -10.22 -2.53 1.74
CA PHE A 77 -11.59 -3.04 1.92
C PHE A 77 -11.56 -4.47 2.46
N ASP A 78 -12.54 -4.81 3.31
CA ASP A 78 -12.89 -6.20 3.60
C ASP A 78 -13.96 -6.70 2.60
N GLU A 79 -14.35 -7.98 2.74
CA GLU A 79 -15.37 -8.61 1.86
C GLU A 79 -16.74 -7.94 1.95
N ASP A 80 -17.06 -7.36 3.10
CA ASP A 80 -18.34 -6.67 3.37
C ASP A 80 -18.36 -5.22 2.88
N GLY A 81 -17.26 -4.71 2.33
CA GLY A 81 -17.13 -3.34 1.84
C GLY A 81 -16.78 -2.31 2.90
N ASN A 82 -16.41 -2.71 4.11
CA ASN A 82 -15.91 -1.79 5.12
C ASN A 82 -14.47 -1.37 4.77
N ILE A 83 -14.11 -0.13 5.11
CA ILE A 83 -12.75 0.37 4.95
C ILE A 83 -11.98 0.23 6.26
N PHE A 84 -10.79 -0.34 6.20
CA PHE A 84 -9.84 -0.39 7.30
C PHE A 84 -8.63 0.48 6.97
N VAL A 85 -8.17 1.26 7.95
CA VAL A 85 -7.02 2.15 7.82
C VAL A 85 -6.03 1.96 8.96
N ALA A 86 -4.75 1.88 8.61
CA ALA A 86 -3.63 1.89 9.54
C ALA A 86 -3.20 3.34 9.85
N THR A 87 -2.68 3.59 11.05
CA THR A 87 -2.44 4.95 11.55
C THR A 87 -0.99 5.21 11.98
N GLY A 88 -0.05 4.48 11.38
CA GLY A 88 1.38 4.70 11.62
C GLY A 88 1.76 4.61 13.09
N GLY A 89 2.45 5.62 13.59
CA GLY A 89 2.95 5.68 14.97
C GLY A 89 1.89 5.70 16.07
N ARG A 90 0.61 5.82 15.75
CA ARG A 90 -0.48 5.59 16.71
C ARG A 90 -0.65 4.11 17.05
N GLY A 91 -0.13 3.20 16.20
CA GLY A 91 -0.19 1.76 16.40
C GLY A 91 -1.61 1.20 16.44
N GLN A 92 -2.49 1.77 15.64
CA GLN A 92 -3.92 1.45 15.60
C GLN A 92 -4.36 1.08 14.18
N VAL A 93 -5.42 0.28 14.10
CA VAL A 93 -6.23 0.13 12.88
C VAL A 93 -7.65 0.59 13.20
N TRP A 94 -8.22 1.38 12.30
CA TRP A 94 -9.58 1.91 12.41
C TRP A 94 -10.45 1.31 11.33
N LYS A 95 -11.76 1.24 11.58
CA LYS A 95 -12.77 0.71 10.68
C LYS A 95 -13.82 1.78 10.39
N LEU A 96 -14.09 2.02 9.11
CA LEU A 96 -15.25 2.75 8.62
C LEU A 96 -16.23 1.74 8.05
N ASP A 97 -17.41 1.62 8.64
CA ASP A 97 -18.45 0.70 8.18
C ASP A 97 -18.97 1.12 6.80
N GLU A 98 -19.34 0.15 5.97
CA GLU A 98 -19.77 0.35 4.58
C GLU A 98 -20.91 1.37 4.47
N ASP A 99 -21.91 1.30 5.35
CA ASP A 99 -23.07 2.19 5.40
C ASP A 99 -22.73 3.65 5.77
N LYS A 100 -21.52 3.90 6.27
CA LYS A 100 -21.00 5.24 6.59
C LYS A 100 -20.11 5.83 5.50
N ILE A 101 -19.80 5.08 4.45
CA ILE A 101 -19.00 5.58 3.32
C ILE A 101 -19.91 6.43 2.44
N SER A 102 -19.84 7.75 2.58
CA SER A 102 -20.77 8.66 1.90
C SER A 102 -20.11 10.01 1.59
N SER A 103 -20.31 10.50 0.36
CA SER A 103 -19.87 11.83 -0.04
C SER A 103 -20.81 12.95 0.43
N SER A 104 -22.09 12.63 0.68
CA SER A 104 -23.07 13.61 1.17
C SER A 104 -23.04 13.77 2.69
N SER A 105 -22.57 12.75 3.41
CA SER A 105 -22.43 12.74 4.86
C SER A 105 -21.26 11.80 5.25
N PRO A 106 -20.02 12.25 5.10
CA PRO A 106 -18.86 11.43 5.43
C PRO A 106 -18.89 10.97 6.88
N GLY A 107 -18.80 9.66 7.09
CA GLY A 107 -18.91 9.07 8.41
C GLY A 107 -17.58 9.03 9.17
N ASP A 108 -17.67 8.82 10.48
CA ASP A 108 -16.53 8.62 11.35
C ASP A 108 -16.18 7.14 11.47
N ALA A 109 -14.90 6.83 11.26
CA ALA A 109 -14.36 5.53 11.58
C ALA A 109 -14.28 5.33 13.10
N THR A 110 -14.20 4.08 13.52
CA THR A 110 -14.03 3.68 14.92
C THR A 110 -12.76 2.84 15.08
N VAL A 111 -12.15 2.92 16.27
CA VAL A 111 -10.97 2.10 16.59
C VAL A 111 -11.34 0.62 16.50
N PHE A 112 -10.59 -0.15 15.71
CA PHE A 112 -10.76 -1.59 15.59
C PHE A 112 -9.78 -2.36 16.48
N VAL A 113 -8.47 -2.08 16.36
CA VAL A 113 -7.43 -2.71 17.17
C VAL A 113 -6.29 -1.72 17.46
N THR A 114 -5.63 -1.90 18.60
CA THR A 114 -4.56 -1.00 19.09
C THR A 114 -3.36 -1.77 19.63
N GLY A 115 -2.32 -1.03 20.02
CA GLY A 115 -1.18 -1.56 20.77
C GLY A 115 -0.12 -2.24 19.90
N MET A 116 0.08 -1.73 18.69
CA MET A 116 1.22 -2.02 17.81
C MET A 116 2.20 -0.84 17.86
N SER A 117 3.40 -0.99 17.30
CA SER A 117 4.40 0.09 17.32
C SER A 117 4.17 1.09 16.19
N PHE A 118 4.03 0.59 14.96
CA PHE A 118 3.86 1.41 13.76
C PHE A 118 3.09 0.63 12.69
N THR A 119 1.75 0.73 12.73
CA THR A 119 0.89 0.07 11.75
C THR A 119 1.06 0.70 10.38
N ASN A 120 1.41 -0.11 9.39
CA ASN A 120 1.66 0.38 8.04
C ASN A 120 0.63 -0.11 7.04
N ASP A 121 0.66 -1.37 6.63
CA ASP A 121 -0.30 -1.90 5.66
C ASP A 121 -1.20 -3.00 6.27
N ILE A 122 -2.27 -3.31 5.54
CA ILE A 122 -3.31 -4.26 5.95
C ILE A 122 -3.53 -5.24 4.80
N ALA A 123 -3.80 -6.50 5.13
CA ALA A 123 -4.25 -7.50 4.16
C ALA A 123 -5.29 -8.41 4.79
N PHE A 124 -6.27 -8.87 3.98
CA PHE A 124 -7.28 -9.84 4.40
C PHE A 124 -7.08 -11.14 3.64
N ASP A 125 -7.10 -12.25 4.35
CA ASP A 125 -7.00 -13.55 3.71
C ASP A 125 -8.39 -14.23 3.57
N ARG A 126 -8.43 -15.29 2.79
CA ARG A 126 -9.65 -16.09 2.55
C ARG A 126 -10.20 -16.81 3.79
N PHE A 127 -9.50 -16.79 4.92
CA PHE A 127 -9.95 -17.39 6.18
C PHE A 127 -10.62 -16.35 7.09
N GLY A 128 -10.84 -15.12 6.59
CA GLY A 128 -11.44 -14.02 7.35
C GLY A 128 -10.53 -13.48 8.43
N ARG A 129 -9.20 -13.48 8.20
CA ARG A 129 -8.22 -12.89 9.10
C ARG A 129 -7.68 -11.61 8.52
N MET A 130 -7.39 -10.65 9.37
CA MET A 130 -6.66 -9.45 9.01
C MET A 130 -5.19 -9.60 9.40
N PHE A 131 -4.32 -9.22 8.49
CA PHE A 131 -2.89 -9.06 8.77
C PHE A 131 -2.54 -7.59 8.78
N VAL A 132 -1.66 -7.19 9.72
CA VAL A 132 -1.16 -5.83 9.83
C VAL A 132 0.36 -5.86 9.90
N SER A 133 1.02 -5.10 9.04
CA SER A 133 2.47 -4.90 9.11
C SER A 133 2.81 -3.81 10.12
N ASP A 134 3.74 -4.12 11.02
CA ASP A 134 4.31 -3.19 12.00
C ASP A 134 5.75 -2.89 11.60
N SER A 135 5.94 -1.82 10.85
CA SER A 135 7.22 -1.55 10.17
C SER A 135 8.37 -1.23 11.10
N ILE A 136 8.10 -0.62 12.26
CA ILE A 136 9.10 -0.27 13.27
C ILE A 136 9.25 -1.38 14.30
N GLY A 137 8.15 -2.05 14.66
CA GLY A 137 8.18 -3.22 15.54
C GLY A 137 8.79 -4.47 14.87
N GLY A 138 8.80 -4.51 13.54
CA GLY A 138 9.27 -5.66 12.78
C GLY A 138 8.40 -6.89 12.97
N VAL A 139 7.09 -6.71 13.05
CA VAL A 139 6.12 -7.76 13.35
C VAL A 139 5.04 -7.79 12.27
N LEU A 140 4.70 -9.00 11.83
CA LEU A 140 3.46 -9.28 11.14
C LEU A 140 2.43 -9.73 12.17
N TRP A 141 1.41 -8.93 12.37
CA TRP A 141 0.30 -9.24 13.27
C TRP A 141 -0.82 -9.97 12.54
N GLU A 142 -1.39 -11.00 13.16
CA GLU A 142 -2.68 -11.57 12.80
C GLU A 142 -3.72 -11.04 13.78
N VAL A 143 -4.84 -10.53 13.25
CA VAL A 143 -5.96 -10.01 14.04
C VAL A 143 -7.20 -10.81 13.72
N ASP A 144 -7.84 -11.33 14.76
CA ASP A 144 -9.14 -11.99 14.64
C ASP A 144 -10.23 -10.95 14.42
N MET A 145 -10.97 -11.07 13.32
CA MET A 145 -11.98 -10.06 12.94
C MET A 145 -13.22 -10.02 13.85
N LYS A 146 -13.44 -11.06 14.65
CA LYS A 146 -14.60 -11.16 15.54
C LYS A 146 -14.28 -10.72 16.96
N THR A 147 -13.12 -11.15 17.48
CA THR A 147 -12.71 -10.86 18.86
C THR A 147 -11.84 -9.62 18.98
N MET A 148 -11.29 -9.14 17.85
CA MET A 148 -10.30 -8.06 17.76
C MET A 148 -9.01 -8.40 18.53
N GLU A 149 -8.82 -9.65 18.89
CA GLU A 149 -7.57 -10.12 19.49
C GLU A 149 -6.47 -10.18 18.44
N LYS A 150 -5.29 -9.71 18.81
CA LYS A 150 -4.12 -9.78 17.95
C LYS A 150 -3.07 -10.72 18.53
N LYS A 151 -2.35 -11.39 17.65
CA LYS A 151 -1.17 -12.19 17.98
C LYS A 151 -0.04 -11.95 16.97
N GLU A 152 1.20 -12.11 17.41
CA GLU A 152 2.33 -12.14 16.50
C GLU A 152 2.22 -13.37 15.59
N TYR A 153 2.17 -13.10 14.28
CA TYR A 153 2.14 -14.15 13.27
C TYR A 153 3.56 -14.48 12.79
N ALA A 154 4.39 -13.44 12.62
CA ALA A 154 5.82 -13.53 12.40
C ALA A 154 6.50 -12.29 12.99
N ASN A 155 7.76 -12.41 13.39
CA ASN A 155 8.55 -11.32 13.97
C ASN A 155 9.99 -11.30 13.41
N GLN A 156 10.83 -10.40 13.92
CA GLN A 156 12.22 -10.17 13.46
C GLN A 156 12.29 -9.67 12.01
N LEU A 157 11.27 -8.94 11.56
CA LEU A 157 11.15 -8.40 10.21
C LEU A 157 11.64 -6.94 10.13
N LEU A 158 12.58 -6.57 10.99
CA LEU A 158 13.17 -5.23 11.06
C LEU A 158 14.01 -4.89 9.83
N SER A 159 14.11 -3.61 9.53
CA SER A 159 15.10 -3.10 8.60
C SER A 159 16.52 -3.17 9.20
N ARG A 160 17.50 -3.48 8.36
CA ARG A 160 18.92 -3.36 8.66
C ARG A 160 19.53 -2.09 8.07
N ASN A 161 18.75 -1.32 7.33
CA ASN A 161 19.16 -0.09 6.67
C ASN A 161 18.78 1.12 7.54
N GLN A 162 19.76 1.86 8.02
CA GLN A 162 19.53 3.03 8.88
C GLN A 162 18.95 4.23 8.14
N GLN A 163 19.13 4.31 6.83
CA GLN A 163 18.58 5.39 5.99
C GLN A 163 17.12 5.13 5.60
N LEU A 164 16.72 3.85 5.57
CA LEU A 164 15.35 3.40 5.33
C LEU A 164 14.97 2.46 6.49
N PRO A 165 14.62 2.99 7.67
CA PRO A 165 14.46 2.20 8.89
C PRO A 165 13.17 1.37 8.94
N PHE A 166 12.36 1.38 7.87
CA PHE A 166 11.13 0.60 7.78
C PHE A 166 11.45 -0.85 7.40
N GLY A 167 11.02 -1.78 8.23
CA GLY A 167 11.14 -3.22 8.02
C GLY A 167 10.01 -3.73 7.13
N ILE A 168 9.21 -4.67 7.68
CA ILE A 168 7.99 -5.14 7.00
C ILE A 168 7.08 -3.96 6.66
N ASN A 169 6.55 -3.93 5.42
CA ASN A 169 5.79 -2.79 4.92
C ASN A 169 4.59 -3.25 4.08
N GLY A 170 4.54 -2.93 2.78
CA GLY A 170 3.41 -3.26 1.92
C GLY A 170 3.14 -4.75 1.80
N MET A 171 1.86 -5.12 1.68
CA MET A 171 1.41 -6.50 1.63
C MET A 171 0.49 -6.75 0.43
N ALA A 172 0.57 -7.95 -0.13
CA ALA A 172 -0.35 -8.40 -1.16
C ALA A 172 -0.61 -9.91 -1.04
N ILE A 173 -1.82 -10.34 -1.39
CA ILE A 173 -2.20 -11.74 -1.43
C ILE A 173 -2.34 -12.19 -2.87
N ALA A 174 -1.61 -13.22 -3.25
CA ALA A 174 -1.68 -13.84 -4.58
C ALA A 174 -3.01 -14.58 -4.82
N ALA A 175 -3.28 -14.97 -6.06
CA ALA A 175 -4.52 -15.66 -6.42
C ALA A 175 -4.73 -17.01 -5.69
N ASP A 176 -3.65 -17.67 -5.30
CA ASP A 176 -3.69 -18.93 -4.53
C ASP A 176 -3.89 -18.72 -3.01
N GLY A 177 -3.94 -17.45 -2.57
CA GLY A 177 -4.10 -17.05 -1.16
C GLY A 177 -2.79 -16.89 -0.39
N THR A 178 -1.65 -17.01 -1.05
CA THR A 178 -0.33 -16.79 -0.44
C THR A 178 -0.11 -15.31 -0.15
N LEU A 179 0.27 -14.98 1.07
CA LEU A 179 0.62 -13.62 1.48
C LEU A 179 2.08 -13.32 1.13
N TYR A 180 2.29 -12.16 0.52
CA TYR A 180 3.61 -11.58 0.27
C TYR A 180 3.72 -10.25 0.96
N PHE A 181 4.93 -9.89 1.40
CA PHE A 181 5.20 -8.57 1.95
C PHE A 181 6.60 -8.08 1.60
N SER A 182 6.74 -6.78 1.47
CA SER A 182 8.01 -6.09 1.31
C SER A 182 8.73 -5.91 2.64
N ASN A 183 10.05 -5.87 2.60
CA ASN A 183 10.87 -5.30 3.66
C ASN A 183 11.67 -4.15 3.04
N THR A 184 11.24 -2.93 3.32
CA THR A 184 11.66 -1.72 2.62
C THR A 184 13.16 -1.51 2.69
N GLY A 185 13.71 -1.49 3.88
CA GLY A 185 15.14 -1.19 4.05
C GLY A 185 16.08 -2.31 3.60
N ASN A 186 15.59 -3.55 3.55
CA ASN A 186 16.42 -4.70 3.18
C ASN A 186 16.36 -5.06 1.70
N GLY A 187 15.42 -4.48 0.93
CA GLY A 187 15.24 -4.80 -0.49
C GLY A 187 14.80 -6.24 -0.73
N VAL A 188 13.89 -6.73 0.10
CA VAL A 188 13.44 -8.11 0.11
C VAL A 188 11.92 -8.19 0.01
N ILE A 189 11.44 -9.09 -0.83
CA ILE A 189 10.06 -9.56 -0.80
C ILE A 189 10.05 -10.93 -0.12
N HIS A 190 9.22 -11.06 0.90
CA HIS A 190 8.99 -12.31 1.62
C HIS A 190 7.70 -12.96 1.13
N GLN A 191 7.66 -14.28 1.26
CA GLN A 191 6.48 -15.11 1.05
C GLN A 191 6.13 -15.82 2.37
N VAL A 192 4.86 -15.81 2.71
CA VAL A 192 4.32 -16.54 3.86
C VAL A 192 3.70 -17.84 3.36
N GLU A 193 4.37 -18.94 3.61
CA GLU A 193 3.85 -20.27 3.30
C GLU A 193 2.88 -20.69 4.40
N THR A 194 1.67 -21.07 4.01
CA THR A 194 0.62 -21.47 4.94
C THR A 194 0.05 -22.84 4.58
N ARG A 195 -0.45 -23.52 5.58
CA ARG A 195 -1.21 -24.75 5.41
C ARG A 195 -2.56 -24.44 4.76
N LYS A 196 -2.93 -25.20 3.71
CA LYS A 196 -4.12 -24.91 2.88
C LYS A 196 -5.43 -25.07 3.62
N GLU A 197 -5.46 -25.94 4.64
CA GLU A 197 -6.67 -26.32 5.35
C GLU A 197 -7.14 -25.26 6.36
N ASP A 198 -6.21 -24.61 7.04
CA ASP A 198 -6.53 -23.70 8.15
C ASP A 198 -5.71 -22.40 8.12
N GLY A 199 -4.86 -22.20 7.12
CA GLY A 199 -4.04 -21.02 6.98
C GLY A 199 -2.95 -20.87 8.03
N ARG A 200 -2.64 -21.88 8.83
CA ARG A 200 -1.51 -21.80 9.77
C ARG A 200 -0.23 -21.57 9.01
N ILE A 201 0.60 -20.67 9.54
CA ILE A 201 1.93 -20.42 9.00
C ILE A 201 2.80 -21.68 9.09
N ILE A 202 3.46 -22.03 7.99
CA ILE A 202 4.50 -23.04 7.93
C ILE A 202 5.86 -22.36 8.00
N SER A 203 6.07 -21.35 7.18
CA SER A 203 7.33 -20.61 7.11
C SER A 203 7.14 -19.21 6.55
N VAL A 204 8.08 -18.33 6.89
CA VAL A 204 8.31 -17.05 6.21
C VAL A 204 9.65 -17.15 5.52
N THR A 205 9.67 -17.06 4.21
CA THR A 205 10.87 -17.23 3.40
C THR A 205 11.14 -16.01 2.55
N VAL A 206 12.40 -15.81 2.17
CA VAL A 206 12.75 -14.81 1.17
C VAL A 206 12.29 -15.33 -0.20
N TRP A 207 11.30 -14.66 -0.78
CA TRP A 207 10.83 -14.98 -2.12
C TRP A 207 11.72 -14.33 -3.19
N ARG A 208 12.11 -13.05 -2.96
CA ARG A 208 13.04 -12.31 -3.84
C ARG A 208 13.85 -11.32 -3.03
N SER A 209 15.16 -11.25 -3.30
CA SER A 209 16.06 -10.23 -2.78
C SER A 209 16.87 -9.65 -3.93
N HIS A 210 16.93 -8.33 -4.02
CA HIS A 210 17.71 -7.64 -5.06
C HIS A 210 17.93 -6.18 -4.65
N GLU A 211 19.05 -5.59 -5.06
CA GLU A 211 19.35 -4.18 -4.81
C GLU A 211 18.31 -3.21 -5.38
N ALA A 212 17.71 -3.55 -6.52
CA ALA A 212 16.63 -2.78 -7.13
C ALA A 212 15.36 -2.71 -6.27
N LEU A 213 15.21 -3.58 -5.26
CA LEU A 213 14.07 -3.61 -4.34
C LEU A 213 14.34 -2.86 -3.03
N VAL A 214 15.52 -2.26 -2.83
CA VAL A 214 15.76 -1.37 -1.69
C VAL A 214 14.85 -0.17 -1.82
N GLY A 215 13.99 0.04 -0.81
CA GLY A 215 12.87 0.97 -0.86
C GLY A 215 11.55 0.35 -1.36
N ALA A 216 11.46 -0.99 -1.52
CA ALA A 216 10.20 -1.66 -1.86
C ALA A 216 9.15 -1.36 -0.79
N ASP A 217 7.99 -0.89 -1.23
CA ASP A 217 6.88 -0.44 -0.39
C ASP A 217 5.60 -1.17 -0.77
N GLY A 218 4.57 -0.50 -1.25
CA GLY A 218 3.29 -1.10 -1.60
C GLY A 218 3.38 -2.12 -2.74
N LEU A 219 2.56 -3.14 -2.66
CA LEU A 219 2.53 -4.31 -3.53
C LEU A 219 1.14 -4.54 -4.12
N ALA A 220 1.08 -5.00 -5.37
CA ALA A 220 -0.16 -5.52 -5.96
C ALA A 220 0.13 -6.63 -6.99
N PHE A 221 -0.74 -7.64 -7.07
CA PHE A 221 -0.68 -8.67 -8.10
C PHE A 221 -1.59 -8.31 -9.28
N ASP A 222 -1.12 -8.61 -10.51
CA ASP A 222 -2.01 -8.68 -11.67
C ASP A 222 -2.61 -10.10 -11.85
N LYS A 223 -3.59 -10.22 -12.75
CA LYS A 223 -4.22 -11.51 -13.06
C LYS A 223 -3.28 -12.53 -13.72
N ALA A 224 -2.17 -12.09 -14.27
CA ALA A 224 -1.13 -12.97 -14.82
C ALA A 224 -0.17 -13.47 -13.74
N GLY A 225 -0.30 -12.99 -12.49
CA GLY A 225 0.52 -13.38 -11.35
C GLY A 225 1.80 -12.59 -11.20
N ASN A 226 2.02 -11.53 -11.98
CA ASN A 226 3.17 -10.65 -11.74
C ASN A 226 2.93 -9.82 -10.49
N LEU A 227 3.95 -9.68 -9.66
CA LEU A 227 3.95 -8.78 -8.51
C LEU A 227 4.49 -7.41 -8.91
N TRP A 228 3.67 -6.40 -8.75
CA TRP A 228 4.03 -4.99 -9.00
C TRP A 228 4.41 -4.33 -7.69
N VAL A 229 5.52 -3.60 -7.69
CA VAL A 229 6.18 -3.07 -6.50
C VAL A 229 6.46 -1.59 -6.71
N ALA A 230 5.91 -0.73 -5.87
CA ALA A 230 6.38 0.63 -5.71
C ALA A 230 7.73 0.60 -4.98
N VAL A 231 8.74 1.27 -5.51
CA VAL A 231 10.06 1.33 -4.88
C VAL A 231 10.39 2.78 -4.59
N ASN A 232 10.01 3.20 -3.39
CA ASN A 232 10.00 4.59 -2.96
C ASN A 232 11.38 5.25 -3.00
N GLY A 233 12.37 4.62 -2.39
CA GLY A 233 13.74 5.16 -2.33
C GLY A 233 14.46 5.26 -3.68
N ARG A 234 13.83 4.86 -4.78
CA ARG A 234 14.42 4.87 -6.13
C ARG A 234 13.56 5.58 -7.18
N ASN A 235 12.44 6.15 -6.82
CA ASN A 235 11.44 6.69 -7.75
C ASN A 235 11.13 5.70 -8.90
N ALA A 236 10.81 4.45 -8.53
CA ALA A 236 10.68 3.37 -9.51
C ALA A 236 9.42 2.53 -9.31
N LEU A 237 8.92 1.97 -10.40
CA LEU A 237 7.95 0.89 -10.45
C LEU A 237 8.63 -0.36 -11.02
N ILE A 238 8.53 -1.46 -10.29
CA ILE A 238 9.12 -2.74 -10.67
C ILE A 238 8.02 -3.80 -10.80
N ALA A 239 8.16 -4.70 -11.77
CA ALA A 239 7.38 -5.93 -11.84
C ALA A 239 8.28 -7.14 -11.62
N ILE A 240 7.80 -8.13 -10.86
CA ILE A 240 8.47 -9.42 -10.63
C ILE A 240 7.58 -10.51 -11.23
N THR A 241 8.12 -11.29 -12.17
CA THR A 241 7.35 -12.35 -12.84
C THR A 241 7.16 -13.57 -11.94
N PRO A 242 6.07 -14.34 -12.11
CA PRO A 242 5.78 -15.52 -11.29
C PRO A 242 6.65 -16.75 -11.58
N ASP A 243 7.46 -16.74 -12.64
CA ASP A 243 8.24 -17.90 -13.05
C ASP A 243 9.21 -18.36 -11.95
N ASP A 244 9.03 -19.59 -11.47
CA ASP A 244 9.80 -20.15 -10.36
C ASP A 244 11.29 -20.35 -10.70
N LYS A 245 11.65 -20.49 -11.97
CA LYS A 245 13.03 -20.74 -12.38
C LYS A 245 13.83 -19.46 -12.58
N ASP A 246 13.17 -18.37 -12.95
CA ASP A 246 13.84 -17.15 -13.35
C ASP A 246 12.97 -15.91 -13.08
N ARG A 247 12.51 -15.76 -11.82
CA ARG A 247 11.71 -14.60 -11.36
C ARG A 247 12.41 -13.32 -11.78
N ARG A 248 12.07 -12.85 -12.99
CA ARG A 248 12.69 -11.65 -13.56
C ARG A 248 12.22 -10.43 -12.79
N ILE A 249 13.16 -9.59 -12.42
CA ILE A 249 12.91 -8.24 -11.94
C ILE A 249 12.98 -7.33 -13.15
N ILE A 250 11.87 -6.65 -13.44
CA ILE A 250 11.73 -5.76 -14.59
C ILE A 250 11.46 -4.36 -14.06
N GLU A 251 12.42 -3.46 -14.22
CA GLU A 251 12.21 -2.04 -13.95
C GLU A 251 11.29 -1.48 -15.05
N ILE A 252 10.03 -1.25 -14.71
CA ILE A 252 9.00 -0.78 -15.66
C ILE A 252 9.25 0.66 -16.02
N THR A 253 9.49 1.49 -15.01
CA THR A 253 9.87 2.89 -15.15
C THR A 253 10.65 3.31 -13.91
N LYS A 254 11.58 4.21 -14.11
CA LYS A 254 12.34 4.90 -13.08
C LYS A 254 12.61 6.32 -13.56
N ASN A 255 12.62 7.28 -12.67
CA ASN A 255 12.99 8.66 -13.02
C ASN A 255 13.89 9.26 -11.92
N ASP A 256 14.42 10.43 -12.25
CA ASP A 256 15.08 11.31 -11.29
C ASP A 256 14.05 12.03 -10.41
N ASN A 257 14.48 13.04 -9.69
CA ASN A 257 13.67 13.80 -8.76
C ASN A 257 12.59 14.71 -9.36
N THR A 258 12.40 14.72 -10.67
CA THR A 258 11.45 15.67 -11.30
C THR A 258 10.17 15.00 -11.78
N GLY A 259 9.89 13.82 -11.25
CA GLY A 259 8.68 13.06 -11.57
C GLY A 259 8.72 12.33 -12.91
N PRO A 260 7.68 11.59 -13.28
CA PRO A 260 6.35 11.53 -12.66
C PRO A 260 6.23 10.60 -11.44
N LEU A 261 7.29 9.90 -11.03
CA LEU A 261 7.36 9.15 -9.79
C LEU A 261 8.16 9.96 -8.77
N GLU A 262 7.54 10.26 -7.63
CA GLU A 262 8.11 11.05 -6.55
C GLU A 262 7.84 10.35 -5.23
N PHE A 263 8.80 9.55 -4.79
CA PHE A 263 8.68 8.63 -3.66
C PHE A 263 7.41 7.78 -3.71
N PRO A 264 7.23 6.95 -4.76
CA PRO A 264 6.04 6.14 -4.92
C PRO A 264 5.92 5.14 -3.78
N SER A 265 4.83 5.21 -3.01
CA SER A 265 4.64 4.41 -1.81
C SER A 265 3.71 3.22 -2.00
N SER A 266 2.72 3.34 -2.89
CA SER A 266 1.73 2.27 -3.04
C SER A 266 1.20 2.15 -4.46
N VAL A 267 0.65 0.98 -4.75
CA VAL A 267 0.07 0.65 -6.07
C VAL A 267 -1.24 -0.10 -5.91
N THR A 268 -2.17 0.16 -6.83
CA THR A 268 -3.41 -0.61 -6.96
C THR A 268 -3.81 -0.71 -8.43
N PHE A 269 -4.71 -1.65 -8.72
CA PHE A 269 -5.29 -1.82 -10.04
C PHE A 269 -6.74 -1.34 -10.07
N SER A 270 -7.15 -0.75 -11.19
CA SER A 270 -8.54 -0.57 -11.54
C SER A 270 -8.70 -0.82 -13.03
N GLY A 271 -9.50 -1.80 -13.41
CA GLY A 271 -9.55 -2.32 -14.75
C GLY A 271 -8.16 -2.76 -15.24
N GLU A 272 -7.80 -2.40 -16.45
CA GLU A 272 -6.51 -2.72 -17.08
C GLU A 272 -5.41 -1.67 -16.82
N SER A 273 -5.56 -0.87 -15.79
CA SER A 273 -4.59 0.16 -15.40
C SER A 273 -4.03 -0.11 -14.01
N ILE A 274 -2.74 0.15 -13.84
CA ILE A 274 -2.13 0.29 -12.52
C ILE A 274 -2.05 1.77 -12.14
N PHE A 275 -2.40 2.07 -10.91
CA PHE A 275 -2.32 3.39 -10.30
C PHE A 275 -1.22 3.39 -9.24
N ILE A 276 -0.36 4.38 -9.29
CA ILE A 276 0.77 4.56 -8.40
C ILE A 276 0.54 5.84 -7.60
N LEU A 277 0.59 5.71 -6.29
CA LEU A 277 0.50 6.85 -5.37
C LEU A 277 1.91 7.32 -5.05
N ASN A 278 2.16 8.60 -5.27
CA ASN A 278 3.37 9.30 -4.87
C ASN A 278 3.16 9.96 -3.50
N PHE A 279 3.98 9.59 -2.53
CA PHE A 279 3.95 10.16 -1.19
C PHE A 279 4.77 11.45 -1.11
N ASP A 280 5.77 11.57 -1.97
CA ASP A 280 6.65 12.74 -2.13
C ASP A 280 7.29 13.24 -0.83
N ILE A 281 8.00 12.36 -0.15
CA ILE A 281 8.88 12.76 0.95
C ILE A 281 10.34 12.75 0.52
N GLY A 282 11.14 13.63 1.11
CA GLY A 282 12.57 13.72 0.81
C GLY A 282 13.37 12.58 1.42
N ALA A 283 13.47 11.48 0.68
CA ALA A 283 14.27 10.31 1.06
C ALA A 283 14.73 9.52 -0.16
N GLY A 284 15.84 8.79 -0.02
CA GLY A 284 16.41 8.01 -1.12
C GLY A 284 16.82 8.87 -2.30
N ASP A 285 16.36 8.52 -3.49
CA ASP A 285 16.59 9.26 -4.73
C ASP A 285 15.61 10.45 -4.92
N ASN A 286 14.67 10.65 -3.98
CA ASN A 286 13.74 11.77 -4.01
C ASN A 286 14.23 12.92 -3.13
N ALA A 287 14.19 14.13 -3.62
CA ALA A 287 14.58 15.33 -2.87
C ALA A 287 13.35 16.20 -2.58
N GLU A 288 13.32 16.78 -1.40
CA GLU A 288 12.25 17.73 -1.03
C GLU A 288 12.37 19.05 -1.80
N ASN A 289 11.21 19.66 -2.04
CA ASN A 289 11.10 21.03 -2.57
C ASN A 289 11.71 21.25 -3.95
N GLU A 290 11.73 20.22 -4.77
CA GLU A 290 12.13 20.38 -6.16
C GLU A 290 10.94 20.58 -7.11
N ALA A 291 11.26 20.86 -8.36
CA ALA A 291 10.26 21.14 -9.39
C ALA A 291 9.61 19.83 -9.89
N GLY A 292 8.84 19.18 -9.04
CA GLY A 292 8.01 18.01 -9.35
C GLY A 292 6.52 18.35 -9.35
N ILE A 293 5.70 17.30 -9.30
CA ILE A 293 4.24 17.40 -9.18
C ILE A 293 3.84 17.42 -7.70
N GLY A 294 4.65 16.81 -6.84
CA GLY A 294 4.33 16.61 -5.44
C GLY A 294 3.48 15.35 -5.18
N PRO A 295 2.80 15.27 -4.03
CA PRO A 295 1.89 14.19 -3.72
C PRO A 295 0.82 14.04 -4.80
N SER A 296 0.77 12.89 -5.45
CA SER A 296 -0.05 12.71 -6.66
C SER A 296 -0.39 11.25 -6.90
N ILE A 297 -1.35 11.02 -7.78
CA ILE A 297 -1.61 9.70 -8.33
C ILE A 297 -1.32 9.74 -9.82
N VAL A 298 -0.50 8.80 -10.26
CA VAL A 298 -0.22 8.57 -11.69
C VAL A 298 -0.76 7.20 -12.10
N ARG A 299 -1.02 7.01 -13.39
CA ARG A 299 -1.50 5.74 -13.93
C ARG A 299 -0.67 5.28 -15.12
N ILE A 300 -0.62 3.97 -15.31
CA ILE A 300 -0.10 3.32 -16.52
C ILE A 300 -1.18 2.37 -17.03
N GLN A 301 -1.55 2.51 -18.30
CA GLN A 301 -2.40 1.54 -18.99
C GLN A 301 -1.57 0.31 -19.35
N LEU A 302 -1.95 -0.86 -18.86
CA LEU A 302 -1.19 -2.10 -19.03
C LEU A 302 -1.81 -3.07 -20.03
N GLY A 303 -3.15 -3.13 -20.12
CA GLY A 303 -3.86 -4.17 -20.85
C GLY A 303 -3.90 -5.51 -20.12
N VAL A 304 -3.65 -5.51 -18.83
CA VAL A 304 -3.88 -6.62 -17.89
C VAL A 304 -4.57 -6.08 -16.66
N GLU A 305 -5.58 -6.79 -16.21
CA GLU A 305 -6.29 -6.42 -14.97
C GLU A 305 -5.50 -6.84 -13.72
N GLY A 306 -5.74 -6.14 -12.63
CA GLY A 306 -5.31 -6.55 -11.30
C GLY A 306 -5.98 -7.84 -10.85
N LYS A 307 -5.35 -8.52 -9.89
CA LYS A 307 -6.03 -9.57 -9.13
C LYS A 307 -7.25 -8.95 -8.44
N GLU A 308 -8.38 -9.65 -8.46
CA GLU A 308 -9.57 -9.21 -7.74
C GLU A 308 -9.26 -9.03 -6.24
N LEU A 309 -9.66 -7.87 -5.73
CA LEU A 309 -9.62 -7.59 -4.29
C LEU A 309 -10.76 -8.34 -3.58
N PRO A 310 -10.67 -8.58 -2.28
CA PRO A 310 -11.67 -9.29 -1.52
C PRO A 310 -13.08 -8.75 -1.65
#